data_b40f74ccd6a7ef4a0f942f50ac9abeb7
#
_entry.id   b40f74ccd6a7ef4a0f942f50ac9abeb7
#
_cell.length_a   1.000
_cell.length_b   1.000
_cell.length_c   1.000
_cell.angle_alpha   90.00
_cell.angle_beta   90.00
_cell.angle_gamma   90.00
#
_symmetry.space_group_name_H-M   'P 1'
#
loop_
_entity.id
_entity.type
_entity.pdbx_description
1 polymer ?
#
loop_
_entity_poly.entity_id
_entity_poly.type
_entity_poly.pdbx_seq_one_letter_code
_entity_poly.pdbx_strand_id
1 'polypeptide(L)'
;MKSLSDHNRKISTISKRIAEYSRSGKSKKLRFYHGGSNSTRIVNDKEYFWIDISELNQVIEINTEEGYVIVEPNVPMDKLVAATLSLGLIPPVVMEFPGITVGGGINGAALESSSFRFGQLNDSAEEYEIILGNGEVIKASKKQKQDIFYGISGSYGSLGLLSLIKLRLIKASAFVCVKHRVMGNYEETLKKIHELLGNKDINYLEGIIFDNNHAAIITGELVENADLPVQTYSKAKDPWFYERARDIVRRQKDSEELVPLIDYLFRYNRGAFWTGEFVFPFLKIPNNKITRYLLNPFMNTRKLFDGLHAVNMGQDWLIQDFYLPWDKVASFLKYSEELVNIWPIWLCPVRPTKESQKLSPHFIDSNDMLIDVGV
;
A
#
# COMPACT_ATOMS: atom_id res chain seq x y z
N MET A 1 -14.01 1.77 21.54
CA MET A 1 -14.29 0.87 20.41
C MET A 1 -15.81 0.69 20.32
N LYS A 2 -16.39 0.79 19.11
CA LYS A 2 -17.80 0.43 18.92
C LYS A 2 -17.92 -1.09 18.93
N SER A 3 -19.03 -1.63 19.43
CA SER A 3 -19.19 -3.05 19.69
C SER A 3 -19.42 -3.87 18.42
N LEU A 4 -19.14 -5.17 18.48
CA LEU A 4 -19.49 -6.13 17.45
C LEU A 4 -21.00 -6.11 17.13
N SER A 5 -21.85 -5.72 18.08
CA SER A 5 -23.31 -5.56 17.88
C SER A 5 -23.64 -4.42 16.90
N ASP A 6 -22.88 -3.30 16.93
CA ASP A 6 -23.07 -2.21 15.97
C ASP A 6 -22.64 -2.64 14.56
N HIS A 7 -21.53 -3.37 14.46
CA HIS A 7 -21.11 -4.00 13.21
C HIS A 7 -22.21 -4.92 12.65
N ASN A 8 -22.69 -5.87 13.42
CA ASN A 8 -23.73 -6.82 12.99
C ASN A 8 -25.00 -6.13 12.49
N ARG A 9 -25.41 -5.00 13.11
CA ARG A 9 -26.55 -4.20 12.67
C ARG A 9 -26.31 -3.61 11.27
N LYS A 10 -25.14 -3.03 11.03
CA LYS A 10 -24.75 -2.48 9.70
C LYS A 10 -24.74 -3.60 8.64
N ILE A 11 -24.13 -4.76 8.96
CA ILE A 11 -24.06 -5.90 8.06
C ILE A 11 -25.45 -6.42 7.69
N SER A 12 -26.36 -6.53 8.64
CA SER A 12 -27.74 -6.92 8.35
C SER A 12 -28.42 -5.99 7.34
N THR A 13 -28.21 -4.68 7.46
CA THR A 13 -28.78 -3.69 6.53
C THR A 13 -28.15 -3.81 5.14
N ILE A 14 -26.83 -3.89 5.05
CA ILE A 14 -26.10 -3.97 3.78
C ILE A 14 -26.44 -5.28 3.05
N SER A 15 -26.43 -6.41 3.77
CA SER A 15 -26.79 -7.74 3.25
C SER A 15 -28.18 -7.75 2.62
N LYS A 16 -29.19 -7.18 3.30
CA LYS A 16 -30.55 -7.05 2.75
C LYS A 16 -30.57 -6.26 1.45
N ARG A 17 -29.88 -5.13 1.38
CA ARG A 17 -29.80 -4.31 0.16
C ARG A 17 -29.14 -5.04 -1.01
N ILE A 18 -28.08 -5.82 -0.74
CA ILE A 18 -27.41 -6.66 -1.76
C ILE A 18 -28.38 -7.74 -2.24
N ALA A 19 -29.09 -8.41 -1.32
CA ALA A 19 -30.08 -9.43 -1.66
C ALA A 19 -31.26 -8.87 -2.48
N GLU A 20 -31.73 -7.68 -2.16
CA GLU A 20 -32.77 -6.95 -2.94
C GLU A 20 -32.27 -6.62 -4.34
N TYR A 21 -31.06 -6.08 -4.47
CA TYR A 21 -30.42 -5.84 -5.76
C TYR A 21 -30.30 -7.15 -6.57
N SER A 22 -29.86 -8.23 -5.96
CA SER A 22 -29.72 -9.53 -6.63
C SER A 22 -31.02 -10.04 -7.25
N ARG A 23 -32.17 -9.71 -6.63
CA ARG A 23 -33.53 -10.08 -7.09
C ARG A 23 -34.17 -9.09 -8.06
N SER A 24 -33.62 -7.87 -8.21
CA SER A 24 -34.23 -6.76 -8.95
C SER A 24 -34.03 -6.79 -10.49
N GLY A 25 -33.61 -7.90 -11.07
CA GLY A 25 -33.35 -7.98 -12.52
C GLY A 25 -32.04 -7.31 -12.98
N LYS A 26 -31.25 -6.73 -12.09
CA LYS A 26 -29.88 -6.21 -12.30
C LYS A 26 -29.72 -5.25 -13.50
N SER A 27 -30.61 -4.29 -13.67
CA SER A 27 -30.58 -3.30 -14.74
C SER A 27 -29.35 -2.37 -14.68
N LYS A 28 -28.75 -2.22 -13.52
CA LYS A 28 -27.50 -1.46 -13.29
C LYS A 28 -26.46 -2.34 -12.62
N LYS A 29 -25.16 -2.01 -12.80
CA LYS A 29 -24.07 -2.70 -12.09
C LYS A 29 -24.04 -2.31 -10.62
N LEU A 30 -23.81 -3.27 -9.71
CA LEU A 30 -23.64 -2.99 -8.29
C LEU A 30 -22.28 -2.30 -8.05
N ARG A 31 -22.29 -1.28 -7.20
CA ARG A 31 -21.07 -0.63 -6.73
C ARG A 31 -21.19 -0.21 -5.28
N PHE A 32 -20.07 -0.24 -4.56
CA PHE A 32 -20.00 0.19 -3.17
C PHE A 32 -19.39 1.58 -3.07
N TYR A 33 -20.07 2.47 -2.33
CA TYR A 33 -19.53 3.75 -1.92
C TYR A 33 -18.84 3.60 -0.56
N HIS A 34 -17.54 3.85 -0.51
CA HIS A 34 -16.73 3.67 0.70
C HIS A 34 -16.09 4.97 1.21
N GLY A 35 -16.27 6.09 0.52
CA GLY A 35 -15.73 7.40 0.93
C GLY A 35 -14.22 7.56 0.80
N GLY A 36 -13.51 6.60 0.18
CA GLY A 36 -12.06 6.68 -0.03
C GLY A 36 -11.71 7.51 -1.26
N SER A 37 -10.61 8.26 -1.20
CA SER A 37 -10.15 9.16 -2.26
C SER A 37 -8.97 8.62 -3.10
N ASN A 38 -8.34 7.53 -2.68
CA ASN A 38 -7.09 7.02 -3.30
C ASN A 38 -7.30 6.22 -4.61
N SER A 39 -8.45 6.33 -5.26
CA SER A 39 -8.68 5.73 -6.58
C SER A 39 -8.41 6.71 -7.70
N THR A 40 -7.64 6.31 -8.70
CA THR A 40 -7.41 7.09 -9.94
C THR A 40 -8.52 6.88 -10.97
N ARG A 41 -9.46 5.95 -10.72
CA ARG A 41 -10.51 5.58 -11.68
C ARG A 41 -11.67 6.56 -11.64
N ILE A 42 -12.05 7.07 -12.83
CA ILE A 42 -13.25 7.89 -13.01
C ILE A 42 -14.48 7.00 -13.05
N VAL A 43 -15.54 7.42 -12.38
CA VAL A 43 -16.79 6.68 -12.27
C VAL A 43 -17.95 7.49 -12.81
N ASN A 44 -18.72 6.88 -13.71
CA ASN A 44 -19.99 7.44 -14.17
C ASN A 44 -21.11 6.96 -13.21
N ASP A 45 -21.59 7.84 -12.35
CA ASP A 45 -22.55 7.52 -11.29
C ASP A 45 -23.90 6.99 -11.82
N LYS A 46 -24.31 7.33 -13.04
CA LYS A 46 -25.60 6.95 -13.63
C LYS A 46 -25.71 5.45 -13.94
N GLU A 47 -24.57 4.75 -14.10
CA GLU A 47 -24.53 3.34 -14.50
C GLU A 47 -24.62 2.35 -13.34
N TYR A 48 -24.58 2.85 -12.09
CA TYR A 48 -24.43 1.98 -10.91
C TYR A 48 -25.61 2.04 -9.96
N PHE A 49 -25.88 0.90 -9.32
CA PHE A 49 -26.69 0.82 -8.12
C PHE A 49 -25.75 0.89 -6.92
N TRP A 50 -25.81 1.99 -6.21
CA TRP A 50 -24.90 2.27 -5.12
C TRP A 50 -25.37 1.73 -3.78
N ILE A 51 -24.49 1.07 -3.06
CA ILE A 51 -24.65 0.73 -1.65
C ILE A 51 -23.58 1.45 -0.86
N ASP A 52 -24.00 2.29 0.07
CA ASP A 52 -23.09 3.00 0.97
C ASP A 52 -22.61 2.06 2.07
N ILE A 53 -21.27 1.94 2.18
CA ILE A 53 -20.56 1.16 3.19
C ILE A 53 -19.56 2.01 3.97
N SER A 54 -19.59 3.34 3.82
CA SER A 54 -18.62 4.26 4.43
C SER A 54 -18.57 4.16 5.96
N GLU A 55 -19.66 3.74 6.60
CA GLU A 55 -19.72 3.53 8.05
C GLU A 55 -19.00 2.25 8.54
N LEU A 56 -18.57 1.35 7.65
CA LEU A 56 -17.74 0.20 8.01
C LEU A 56 -16.28 0.64 8.22
N ASN A 57 -16.02 1.48 9.20
CA ASN A 57 -14.78 2.22 9.40
C ASN A 57 -14.22 2.13 10.84
N GLN A 58 -14.54 1.07 11.58
CA GLN A 58 -14.13 0.91 12.97
C GLN A 58 -13.09 -0.18 13.16
N VAL A 59 -12.14 0.06 14.07
CA VAL A 59 -11.34 -0.98 14.70
C VAL A 59 -12.20 -1.59 15.80
N ILE A 60 -12.52 -2.87 15.67
CA ILE A 60 -13.47 -3.57 16.54
C ILE A 60 -12.74 -4.12 17.78
N GLU A 61 -11.62 -4.80 17.57
CA GLU A 61 -10.86 -5.47 18.61
C GLU A 61 -9.36 -5.43 18.29
N ILE A 62 -8.52 -5.28 19.30
CA ILE A 62 -7.08 -5.52 19.23
C ILE A 62 -6.74 -6.49 20.37
N ASN A 63 -6.24 -7.66 20.01
CA ASN A 63 -5.76 -8.66 20.97
C ASN A 63 -4.24 -8.62 21.00
N THR A 64 -3.67 -8.11 22.09
CA THR A 64 -2.23 -7.97 22.25
C THR A 64 -1.54 -9.28 22.62
N GLU A 65 -2.25 -10.22 23.23
CA GLU A 65 -1.71 -11.52 23.64
C GLU A 65 -1.54 -12.44 22.42
N GLU A 66 -2.57 -12.49 21.55
CA GLU A 66 -2.54 -13.32 20.35
C GLU A 66 -1.97 -12.56 19.13
N GLY A 67 -1.74 -11.24 19.23
CA GLY A 67 -1.13 -10.42 18.20
C GLY A 67 -2.00 -10.25 16.96
N TYR A 68 -3.28 -9.90 17.11
CA TYR A 68 -4.17 -9.62 15.98
C TYR A 68 -5.05 -8.39 16.19
N VAL A 69 -5.61 -7.89 15.11
CA VAL A 69 -6.67 -6.87 15.08
C VAL A 69 -7.86 -7.36 14.25
N ILE A 70 -9.08 -7.06 14.73
CA ILE A 70 -10.32 -7.20 13.95
C ILE A 70 -10.77 -5.81 13.52
N VAL A 71 -10.94 -5.60 12.23
CA VAL A 71 -11.13 -4.27 11.64
C VAL A 71 -12.13 -4.29 10.50
N GLU A 72 -12.96 -3.24 10.41
CA GLU A 72 -13.86 -3.01 9.29
C GLU A 72 -13.09 -2.50 8.06
N PRO A 73 -13.56 -2.77 6.82
CA PRO A 73 -12.77 -2.58 5.59
C PRO A 73 -12.41 -1.12 5.29
N ASN A 74 -13.21 -0.14 5.71
CA ASN A 74 -12.95 1.26 5.41
C ASN A 74 -12.11 1.99 6.47
N VAL A 75 -11.48 1.26 7.38
CA VAL A 75 -10.48 1.84 8.27
C VAL A 75 -9.24 2.19 7.45
N PRO A 76 -8.83 3.48 7.39
CA PRO A 76 -7.60 3.87 6.71
C PRO A 76 -6.36 3.48 7.51
N MET A 77 -5.22 3.34 6.82
CA MET A 77 -3.97 2.86 7.41
C MET A 77 -3.51 3.72 8.59
N ASP A 78 -3.61 5.04 8.51
CA ASP A 78 -3.23 5.91 9.62
C ASP A 78 -4.04 5.66 10.90
N LYS A 79 -5.35 5.41 10.76
CA LYS A 79 -6.23 5.08 11.88
C LYS A 79 -5.91 3.69 12.47
N LEU A 80 -5.64 2.71 11.59
CA LEU A 80 -5.24 1.37 12.02
C LEU A 80 -3.92 1.41 12.77
N VAL A 81 -2.89 2.04 12.18
CA VAL A 81 -1.56 2.17 12.79
C VAL A 81 -1.63 2.94 14.12
N ALA A 82 -2.36 4.06 14.18
CA ALA A 82 -2.52 4.80 15.43
C ALA A 82 -3.15 3.96 16.55
N ALA A 83 -4.16 3.13 16.22
CA ALA A 83 -4.83 2.27 17.19
C ALA A 83 -3.90 1.14 17.68
N THR A 84 -3.18 0.47 16.80
CA THR A 84 -2.32 -0.67 17.14
C THR A 84 -1.00 -0.23 17.79
N LEU A 85 -0.41 0.87 17.30
CA LEU A 85 0.86 1.41 17.82
C LEU A 85 0.74 1.89 19.28
N SER A 86 -0.43 2.41 19.69
CA SER A 86 -0.69 2.76 21.09
C SER A 86 -0.54 1.56 22.07
N LEU A 87 -0.56 0.35 21.53
CA LEU A 87 -0.38 -0.91 22.24
C LEU A 87 0.96 -1.60 21.88
N GLY A 88 1.88 -0.89 21.24
CA GLY A 88 3.20 -1.41 20.85
C GLY A 88 3.19 -2.39 19.68
N LEU A 89 2.13 -2.38 18.86
CA LEU A 89 1.94 -3.30 17.73
C LEU A 89 1.69 -2.54 16.42
N ILE A 90 2.04 -3.16 15.28
CA ILE A 90 1.73 -2.67 13.93
C ILE A 90 1.34 -3.83 13.00
N PRO A 91 0.59 -3.60 11.92
CA PRO A 91 0.47 -4.58 10.83
C PRO A 91 1.85 -4.88 10.23
N PRO A 92 2.11 -6.14 9.80
CA PRO A 92 3.37 -6.51 9.14
C PRO A 92 3.62 -5.77 7.83
N VAL A 93 2.54 -5.42 7.11
CA VAL A 93 2.55 -4.63 5.89
C VAL A 93 1.67 -3.42 6.10
N VAL A 94 2.25 -2.22 5.99
CA VAL A 94 1.55 -0.93 6.15
C VAL A 94 1.74 -0.16 4.85
N MET A 95 0.65 0.06 4.11
CA MET A 95 0.72 0.83 2.88
C MET A 95 1.15 2.27 3.16
N GLU A 96 1.99 2.79 2.31
CA GLU A 96 2.71 4.06 2.43
C GLU A 96 1.81 5.31 2.40
N PHE A 97 0.57 5.17 1.92
CA PHE A 97 -0.40 6.26 1.89
C PHE A 97 -1.42 6.12 3.02
N PRO A 98 -1.48 7.10 3.94
CA PRO A 98 -2.34 7.05 5.14
C PRO A 98 -3.82 6.82 4.84
N GLY A 99 -4.28 7.23 3.65
CA GLY A 99 -5.68 7.15 3.25
C GLY A 99 -6.10 5.81 2.64
N ILE A 100 -5.16 4.91 2.30
CA ILE A 100 -5.52 3.59 1.80
C ILE A 100 -6.24 2.82 2.90
N THR A 101 -7.40 2.26 2.59
CA THR A 101 -8.19 1.49 3.55
C THR A 101 -7.76 0.03 3.59
N VAL A 102 -7.97 -0.63 4.73
CA VAL A 102 -7.62 -2.05 4.90
C VAL A 102 -8.31 -2.91 3.82
N GLY A 103 -9.61 -2.72 3.60
CA GLY A 103 -10.34 -3.45 2.58
C GLY A 103 -9.88 -3.15 1.16
N GLY A 104 -9.48 -1.89 0.89
CA GLY A 104 -8.87 -1.49 -0.37
C GLY A 104 -7.54 -2.18 -0.61
N GLY A 105 -6.68 -2.21 0.42
CA GLY A 105 -5.38 -2.91 0.37
C GLY A 105 -5.53 -4.42 0.14
N ILE A 106 -6.48 -5.10 0.80
CA ILE A 106 -6.75 -6.52 0.58
C ILE A 106 -7.26 -6.76 -0.85
N ASN A 107 -8.30 -6.03 -1.26
CA ASN A 107 -8.89 -6.21 -2.60
C ASN A 107 -7.96 -5.82 -3.75
N GLY A 108 -7.03 -4.88 -3.51
CA GLY A 108 -6.04 -4.42 -4.47
C GLY A 108 -4.71 -5.17 -4.38
N ALA A 109 -4.59 -6.14 -3.46
CA ALA A 109 -3.36 -6.90 -3.24
C ALA A 109 -2.14 -6.01 -2.93
N ALA A 110 -2.33 -5.04 -2.04
CA ALA A 110 -1.33 -4.04 -1.71
C ALA A 110 -0.07 -4.65 -1.08
N LEU A 111 1.05 -4.04 -1.38
CA LEU A 111 2.38 -4.42 -0.91
C LEU A 111 3.16 -3.19 -0.44
N GLU A 112 4.30 -3.40 0.21
CA GLU A 112 5.20 -2.35 0.66
C GLU A 112 6.60 -2.94 0.91
N SER A 113 7.58 -2.12 1.25
CA SER A 113 8.98 -2.51 1.44
C SER A 113 9.23 -3.62 2.48
N SER A 114 8.26 -3.92 3.33
CA SER A 114 8.27 -5.09 4.23
C SER A 114 7.81 -6.40 3.56
N SER A 115 7.30 -6.32 2.34
CA SER A 115 6.67 -7.45 1.64
C SER A 115 7.63 -8.56 1.24
N PHE A 116 8.94 -8.27 1.15
CA PHE A 116 9.93 -9.34 0.93
C PHE A 116 9.99 -10.36 2.08
N ARG A 117 9.55 -9.95 3.30
CA ARG A 117 9.46 -10.82 4.48
C ARG A 117 8.05 -11.36 4.70
N PHE A 118 7.05 -10.49 4.56
CA PHE A 118 5.68 -10.79 5.01
C PHE A 118 4.72 -11.11 3.87
N GLY A 119 5.13 -10.95 2.62
CA GLY A 119 4.22 -11.03 1.47
C GLY A 119 3.40 -9.75 1.35
N GLN A 120 2.26 -9.84 0.71
CA GLN A 120 1.32 -8.73 0.58
C GLN A 120 0.46 -8.57 1.83
N LEU A 121 -0.35 -7.50 1.92
CA LEU A 121 -1.22 -7.26 3.08
C LEU A 121 -2.15 -8.44 3.36
N ASN A 122 -2.70 -9.07 2.31
CA ASN A 122 -3.57 -10.25 2.44
C ASN A 122 -2.87 -11.48 3.05
N ASP A 123 -1.53 -11.59 2.95
CA ASP A 123 -0.77 -12.67 3.61
C ASP A 123 -0.75 -12.52 5.14
N SER A 124 -1.07 -11.31 5.63
CA SER A 124 -1.25 -11.03 7.06
C SER A 124 -2.67 -11.33 7.55
N ALA A 125 -3.61 -11.62 6.66
CA ALA A 125 -4.98 -11.93 7.04
C ALA A 125 -5.11 -13.38 7.57
N GLU A 126 -5.97 -13.53 8.57
CA GLU A 126 -6.31 -14.84 9.17
C GLU A 126 -7.74 -15.26 8.84
N GLU A 127 -8.67 -14.31 8.80
CA GLU A 127 -10.09 -14.54 8.53
C GLU A 127 -10.71 -13.30 7.87
N TYR A 128 -11.65 -13.54 6.98
CA TYR A 128 -12.54 -12.52 6.43
C TYR A 128 -13.99 -12.85 6.73
N GLU A 129 -14.79 -11.82 7.00
CA GLU A 129 -16.24 -11.86 6.82
C GLU A 129 -16.57 -11.19 5.49
N ILE A 130 -17.43 -11.84 4.68
CA ILE A 130 -17.71 -11.42 3.31
C ILE A 130 -19.22 -11.50 3.07
N ILE A 131 -19.79 -10.47 2.46
CA ILE A 131 -21.17 -10.50 1.97
C ILE A 131 -21.13 -10.84 0.47
N LEU A 132 -21.66 -12.00 0.11
CA LEU A 132 -21.73 -12.47 -1.27
C LEU A 132 -22.77 -11.70 -2.10
N GLY A 133 -22.71 -11.82 -3.41
CA GLY A 133 -23.63 -11.14 -4.33
C GLY A 133 -25.11 -11.51 -4.20
N ASN A 134 -25.47 -12.57 -3.45
CA ASN A 134 -26.84 -12.93 -3.08
C ASN A 134 -27.27 -12.38 -1.73
N GLY A 135 -26.38 -11.68 -1.02
CA GLY A 135 -26.59 -11.14 0.32
C GLY A 135 -26.20 -12.08 1.45
N GLU A 136 -25.77 -13.30 1.16
CA GLU A 136 -25.30 -14.24 2.20
C GLU A 136 -24.01 -13.71 2.86
N VAL A 137 -23.96 -13.74 4.19
CA VAL A 137 -22.78 -13.38 4.98
C VAL A 137 -22.02 -14.66 5.31
N ILE A 138 -20.76 -14.74 4.92
CA ILE A 138 -19.92 -15.89 5.14
C ILE A 138 -18.62 -15.51 5.85
N LYS A 139 -18.00 -16.49 6.51
CA LYS A 139 -16.63 -16.39 6.97
C LYS A 139 -15.73 -17.26 6.09
N ALA A 140 -14.56 -16.74 5.74
CA ALA A 140 -13.54 -17.43 4.96
C ALA A 140 -12.18 -17.31 5.64
N SER A 141 -11.41 -18.38 5.67
CA SER A 141 -10.09 -18.46 6.28
C SER A 141 -9.23 -19.50 5.58
N LYS A 142 -7.96 -19.61 5.97
CA LYS A 142 -7.07 -20.70 5.49
C LYS A 142 -7.61 -22.13 5.72
N LYS A 143 -8.60 -22.29 6.61
CA LYS A 143 -9.20 -23.60 6.95
C LYS A 143 -10.64 -23.76 6.46
N GLN A 144 -11.29 -22.68 6.05
CA GLN A 144 -12.69 -22.67 5.68
C GLN A 144 -12.92 -21.79 4.46
N LYS A 145 -13.62 -22.28 3.41
CA LYS A 145 -13.88 -21.55 2.15
C LYS A 145 -12.59 -20.96 1.58
N GLN A 146 -11.57 -21.81 1.46
CA GLN A 146 -10.21 -21.42 1.06
C GLN A 146 -10.16 -20.75 -0.32
N ASP A 147 -10.99 -21.21 -1.26
CA ASP A 147 -11.15 -20.62 -2.59
C ASP A 147 -11.52 -19.14 -2.53
N ILE A 148 -12.48 -18.79 -1.67
CA ILE A 148 -12.88 -17.39 -1.45
C ILE A 148 -11.80 -16.64 -0.67
N PHE A 149 -11.22 -17.26 0.37
CA PHE A 149 -10.18 -16.62 1.18
C PHE A 149 -8.99 -16.18 0.33
N TYR A 150 -8.46 -17.06 -0.51
CA TYR A 150 -7.33 -16.72 -1.38
C TYR A 150 -7.74 -15.93 -2.62
N GLY A 151 -8.96 -16.10 -3.12
CA GLY A 151 -9.44 -15.40 -4.29
C GLY A 151 -9.87 -13.96 -4.05
N ILE A 152 -10.11 -13.53 -2.79
CA ILE A 152 -10.58 -12.18 -2.48
C ILE A 152 -9.50 -11.12 -2.74
N SER A 153 -8.24 -11.44 -2.50
CA SER A 153 -7.12 -10.57 -2.81
C SER A 153 -7.01 -10.38 -4.32
N GLY A 154 -6.83 -9.13 -4.75
CA GLY A 154 -6.81 -8.79 -6.17
C GLY A 154 -8.14 -8.95 -6.92
N SER A 155 -9.24 -9.28 -6.20
CA SER A 155 -10.57 -9.44 -6.82
C SER A 155 -11.27 -8.11 -7.11
N TYR A 156 -10.80 -7.02 -6.56
CA TYR A 156 -11.43 -5.68 -6.65
C TYR A 156 -12.91 -5.68 -6.25
N GLY A 157 -13.28 -6.56 -5.29
CA GLY A 157 -14.65 -6.70 -4.81
C GLY A 157 -15.58 -7.53 -5.71
N SER A 158 -15.07 -8.19 -6.74
CA SER A 158 -15.89 -8.99 -7.68
C SER A 158 -16.43 -10.28 -7.07
N LEU A 159 -15.78 -10.82 -6.03
CA LEU A 159 -16.23 -12.02 -5.32
C LEU A 159 -17.21 -11.73 -4.18
N GLY A 160 -17.26 -10.49 -3.71
CA GLY A 160 -18.12 -10.07 -2.61
C GLY A 160 -17.59 -8.84 -1.90
N LEU A 161 -18.38 -8.33 -0.94
CA LEU A 161 -17.99 -7.22 -0.10
C LEU A 161 -17.29 -7.74 1.15
N LEU A 162 -16.01 -7.39 1.34
CA LEU A 162 -15.36 -7.53 2.64
C LEU A 162 -16.08 -6.68 3.67
N SER A 163 -16.49 -7.27 4.79
CA SER A 163 -17.18 -6.59 5.86
C SER A 163 -16.40 -6.55 7.16
N LEU A 164 -15.58 -7.57 7.43
CA LEU A 164 -14.69 -7.63 8.57
C LEU A 164 -13.40 -8.39 8.20
N ILE A 165 -12.30 -7.97 8.79
CA ILE A 165 -10.97 -8.51 8.48
C ILE A 165 -10.23 -8.76 9.79
N LYS A 166 -9.73 -9.98 10.00
CA LYS A 166 -8.79 -10.30 11.07
C LYS A 166 -7.38 -10.31 10.51
N LEU A 167 -6.54 -9.38 11.00
CA LEU A 167 -5.14 -9.23 10.58
C LEU A 167 -4.20 -9.55 11.73
N ARG A 168 -3.12 -10.26 11.44
CA ARG A 168 -1.98 -10.45 12.34
C ARG A 168 -1.25 -9.12 12.56
N LEU A 169 -0.73 -8.94 13.77
CA LEU A 169 0.13 -7.83 14.15
C LEU A 169 1.53 -8.32 14.51
N ILE A 170 2.50 -7.42 14.44
CA ILE A 170 3.88 -7.64 14.91
C ILE A 170 4.25 -6.56 15.92
N LYS A 171 5.30 -6.81 16.70
CA LYS A 171 5.84 -5.83 17.64
C LYS A 171 6.38 -4.60 16.89
N ALA A 172 6.00 -3.43 17.35
CA ALA A 172 6.53 -2.16 16.87
C ALA A 172 7.82 -1.80 17.60
N SER A 173 8.61 -0.90 17.01
CA SER A 173 9.73 -0.21 17.66
C SER A 173 9.55 1.30 17.53
N ALA A 174 10.32 2.09 18.28
CA ALA A 174 10.18 3.53 18.25
C ALA A 174 10.65 4.15 16.93
N PHE A 175 11.66 3.55 16.30
CA PHE A 175 12.34 4.08 15.12
C PHE A 175 12.61 2.99 14.09
N VAL A 176 12.93 3.48 12.88
CA VAL A 176 13.56 2.70 11.82
C VAL A 176 14.94 3.29 11.56
N CYS A 177 15.99 2.48 11.64
CA CYS A 177 17.32 2.82 11.15
C CYS A 177 17.31 2.65 9.62
N VAL A 178 17.32 3.75 8.90
CA VAL A 178 17.23 3.78 7.44
C VAL A 178 18.62 3.94 6.83
N LYS A 179 18.98 3.04 5.92
CA LYS A 179 20.25 3.08 5.20
C LYS A 179 19.98 3.25 3.71
N HIS A 180 20.51 4.33 3.15
CA HIS A 180 20.50 4.58 1.71
C HIS A 180 21.85 4.20 1.14
N ARG A 181 21.86 3.29 0.16
CA ARG A 181 23.06 2.88 -0.58
C ARG A 181 22.96 3.36 -2.02
N VAL A 182 23.98 4.08 -2.46
CA VAL A 182 24.05 4.57 -3.83
C VAL A 182 24.42 3.42 -4.76
N MET A 183 23.71 3.29 -5.86
CA MET A 183 23.93 2.29 -6.90
C MET A 183 24.12 2.96 -8.26
N GLY A 184 24.91 2.33 -9.13
CA GLY A 184 25.23 2.90 -10.45
C GLY A 184 24.14 2.67 -11.49
N ASN A 185 23.53 1.49 -11.51
CA ASN A 185 22.52 1.12 -12.50
C ASN A 185 21.54 0.08 -11.95
N TYR A 186 20.58 -0.32 -12.75
CA TYR A 186 19.55 -1.27 -12.31
C TYR A 186 20.07 -2.70 -12.15
N GLU A 187 21.07 -3.14 -12.93
CA GLU A 187 21.66 -4.48 -12.79
C GLU A 187 22.38 -4.63 -11.44
N GLU A 188 23.20 -3.64 -11.07
CA GLU A 188 23.84 -3.59 -9.75
C GLU A 188 22.82 -3.53 -8.62
N THR A 189 21.75 -2.75 -8.83
CA THR A 189 20.65 -2.62 -7.87
C THR A 189 19.95 -3.95 -7.65
N LEU A 190 19.56 -4.65 -8.70
CA LEU A 190 18.93 -5.98 -8.60
C LEU A 190 19.84 -6.99 -7.92
N LYS A 191 21.13 -7.05 -8.31
CA LYS A 191 22.10 -7.93 -7.67
C LYS A 191 22.20 -7.67 -6.17
N LYS A 192 22.26 -6.40 -5.77
CA LYS A 192 22.37 -6.01 -4.36
C LYS A 192 21.10 -6.28 -3.58
N ILE A 193 19.91 -6.03 -4.14
CA ILE A 193 18.65 -6.43 -3.54
C ILE A 193 18.65 -7.94 -3.28
N HIS A 194 19.06 -8.75 -4.27
CA HIS A 194 19.12 -10.21 -4.11
C HIS A 194 20.02 -10.66 -2.95
N GLU A 195 21.20 -10.05 -2.80
CA GLU A 195 22.11 -10.32 -1.67
C GLU A 195 21.46 -9.99 -0.31
N LEU A 196 20.60 -8.97 -0.27
CA LEU A 196 19.97 -8.49 0.95
C LEU A 196 18.74 -9.30 1.37
N LEU A 197 18.10 -10.06 0.48
CA LEU A 197 16.89 -10.83 0.77
C LEU A 197 17.05 -11.82 1.94
N GLY A 198 18.26 -12.37 2.12
CA GLY A 198 18.58 -13.30 3.20
C GLY A 198 18.90 -12.66 4.54
N ASN A 199 19.03 -11.33 4.60
CA ASN A 199 19.41 -10.62 5.82
C ASN A 199 18.22 -10.53 6.78
N LYS A 200 18.33 -11.16 7.94
CA LYS A 200 17.25 -11.23 8.95
C LYS A 200 17.08 -9.95 9.76
N ASP A 201 18.05 -9.05 9.75
CA ASP A 201 17.99 -7.80 10.52
C ASP A 201 17.17 -6.72 9.78
N ILE A 202 17.12 -6.80 8.44
CA ILE A 202 16.36 -5.87 7.62
C ILE A 202 14.86 -6.16 7.71
N ASN A 203 14.06 -5.17 8.07
CA ASN A 203 12.60 -5.24 8.11
C ASN A 203 11.95 -4.68 6.85
N TYR A 204 12.64 -3.75 6.18
CA TYR A 204 12.18 -3.02 5.00
C TYR A 204 13.26 -3.01 3.94
N LEU A 205 12.90 -3.25 2.68
CA LEU A 205 13.82 -3.29 1.54
C LEU A 205 13.11 -2.80 0.28
N GLU A 206 13.65 -1.77 -0.35
CA GLU A 206 13.16 -1.21 -1.60
C GLU A 206 14.32 -0.64 -2.43
N GLY A 207 14.07 -0.39 -3.71
CA GLY A 207 14.96 0.32 -4.59
C GLY A 207 14.26 1.46 -5.32
N ILE A 208 15.00 2.53 -5.65
CA ILE A 208 14.53 3.57 -6.57
C ILE A 208 15.58 3.75 -7.64
N ILE A 209 15.19 3.56 -8.90
CA ILE A 209 16.03 3.83 -10.06
C ILE A 209 15.62 5.22 -10.58
N PHE A 210 16.51 6.19 -10.50
CA PHE A 210 16.25 7.57 -10.91
C PHE A 210 16.48 7.80 -12.40
N ASP A 211 17.45 7.09 -12.97
CA ASP A 211 17.80 7.02 -14.39
C ASP A 211 18.78 5.85 -14.61
N ASN A 212 19.31 5.70 -15.84
CA ASN A 212 20.16 4.58 -16.25
C ASN A 212 21.44 4.40 -15.41
N ASN A 213 21.90 5.47 -14.74
CA ASN A 213 23.20 5.49 -14.03
C ASN A 213 23.07 5.85 -12.55
N HIS A 214 21.85 6.05 -12.07
CA HIS A 214 21.58 6.54 -10.72
C HIS A 214 20.44 5.77 -10.07
N ALA A 215 20.76 5.02 -9.04
CA ALA A 215 19.78 4.30 -8.25
C ALA A 215 20.12 4.35 -6.75
N ALA A 216 19.17 4.06 -5.90
CA ALA A 216 19.36 3.84 -4.48
C ALA A 216 18.70 2.54 -4.04
N ILE A 217 19.37 1.80 -3.17
CA ILE A 217 18.75 0.78 -2.33
C ILE A 217 18.51 1.39 -0.95
N ILE A 218 17.31 1.18 -0.44
CA ILE A 218 16.90 1.67 0.86
C ILE A 218 16.53 0.47 1.72
N THR A 219 17.19 0.34 2.85
CA THR A 219 16.89 -0.67 3.86
C THR A 219 16.46 -0.02 5.16
N GLY A 220 15.57 -0.67 5.90
CA GLY A 220 15.13 -0.23 7.22
C GLY A 220 15.19 -1.35 8.23
N GLU A 221 15.70 -1.07 9.42
CA GLU A 221 15.75 -1.96 10.58
C GLU A 221 14.92 -1.34 11.71
N LEU A 222 14.01 -2.11 12.30
CA LEU A 222 13.24 -1.68 13.47
C LEU A 222 14.14 -1.63 14.68
N VAL A 223 14.28 -0.46 15.32
CA VAL A 223 15.15 -0.23 16.47
C VAL A 223 14.46 0.63 17.52
N GLU A 224 14.82 0.41 18.81
CA GLU A 224 14.32 1.28 19.89
C GLU A 224 15.11 2.59 19.97
N ASN A 225 16.39 2.56 19.63
CA ASN A 225 17.27 3.74 19.57
C ASN A 225 18.54 3.41 18.76
N ALA A 226 19.21 4.44 18.25
CA ALA A 226 20.55 4.34 17.66
C ALA A 226 21.24 5.71 17.77
N ASP A 227 22.58 5.70 17.82
CA ASP A 227 23.40 6.93 17.79
C ASP A 227 23.56 7.43 16.33
N LEU A 228 22.45 7.89 15.75
CA LEU A 228 22.33 8.40 14.39
C LEU A 228 21.52 9.68 14.35
N PRO A 229 21.73 10.56 13.34
CA PRO A 229 20.92 11.76 13.18
C PRO A 229 19.46 11.39 12.93
N VAL A 230 18.55 12.05 13.67
CA VAL A 230 17.11 11.86 13.48
C VAL A 230 16.64 12.69 12.30
N GLN A 231 16.03 12.02 11.31
CA GLN A 231 15.38 12.65 10.16
C GLN A 231 13.87 12.41 10.23
N THR A 232 13.09 13.47 10.03
CA THR A 232 11.63 13.40 9.91
C THR A 232 11.18 13.69 8.49
N TYR A 233 9.96 13.21 8.12
CA TYR A 233 9.39 13.38 6.78
C TYR A 233 7.98 13.97 6.80
N SER A 234 7.40 14.17 7.97
CA SER A 234 6.03 14.65 8.16
C SER A 234 5.87 16.16 8.18
N LYS A 235 6.91 16.91 8.55
CA LYS A 235 6.84 18.36 8.75
C LYS A 235 7.02 19.14 7.43
N ALA A 236 6.42 20.32 7.34
CA ALA A 236 6.48 21.15 6.13
C ALA A 236 7.92 21.50 5.68
N LYS A 237 8.85 21.67 6.63
CA LYS A 237 10.28 21.97 6.37
C LYS A 237 11.10 20.74 5.98
N ASP A 238 10.59 19.55 6.22
CA ASP A 238 11.32 18.32 5.94
C ASP A 238 11.39 18.08 4.42
N PRO A 239 12.43 17.43 3.91
CA PRO A 239 12.42 16.97 2.52
C PRO A 239 11.31 15.95 2.30
N TRP A 240 10.86 15.77 1.08
CA TRP A 240 10.13 14.55 0.73
C TRP A 240 11.09 13.37 0.76
N PHE A 241 10.62 12.18 1.10
CA PHE A 241 11.48 10.99 1.21
C PHE A 241 12.17 10.67 -0.13
N TYR A 242 11.44 10.70 -1.22
CA TYR A 242 11.96 10.56 -2.57
C TYR A 242 13.05 11.60 -2.90
N GLU A 243 12.81 12.87 -2.60
CA GLU A 243 13.79 13.95 -2.80
C GLU A 243 15.07 13.74 -1.97
N ARG A 244 14.92 13.22 -0.76
CA ARG A 244 16.03 12.88 0.11
C ARG A 244 16.88 11.78 -0.49
N ALA A 245 16.25 10.70 -0.97
CA ALA A 245 16.95 9.60 -1.64
C ALA A 245 17.69 10.09 -2.90
N ARG A 246 17.03 10.92 -3.73
CA ARG A 246 17.63 11.52 -4.92
C ARG A 246 18.83 12.42 -4.59
N ASP A 247 18.76 13.23 -3.54
CA ASP A 247 19.87 14.08 -3.10
C ASP A 247 21.07 13.26 -2.63
N ILE A 248 20.85 12.12 -1.95
CA ILE A 248 21.89 11.21 -1.52
C ILE A 248 22.60 10.62 -2.74
N VAL A 249 21.84 10.14 -3.72
CA VAL A 249 22.39 9.60 -4.97
C VAL A 249 23.21 10.66 -5.73
N ARG A 250 22.70 11.88 -5.85
CA ARG A 250 23.44 12.99 -6.50
C ARG A 250 24.77 13.32 -5.83
N ARG A 251 24.86 13.15 -4.50
CA ARG A 251 26.08 13.36 -3.74
C ARG A 251 27.05 12.17 -3.81
N GLN A 252 26.64 11.06 -4.41
CA GLN A 252 27.40 9.82 -4.52
C GLN A 252 27.96 9.34 -3.17
N LYS A 253 27.17 9.45 -2.10
CA LYS A 253 27.59 9.10 -0.75
C LYS A 253 26.45 8.46 0.02
N ASP A 254 26.65 7.21 0.47
CA ASP A 254 25.74 6.49 1.33
C ASP A 254 25.36 7.30 2.57
N SER A 255 24.17 7.08 3.10
CA SER A 255 23.66 7.77 4.28
C SER A 255 22.93 6.80 5.19
N GLU A 256 23.07 7.03 6.49
CA GLU A 256 22.30 6.36 7.53
C GLU A 256 21.60 7.40 8.40
N GLU A 257 20.35 7.14 8.76
CA GLU A 257 19.54 8.06 9.55
C GLU A 257 18.51 7.31 10.39
N LEU A 258 18.14 7.90 11.53
CA LEU A 258 17.11 7.37 12.42
C LEU A 258 15.79 8.06 12.12
N VAL A 259 14.78 7.30 11.72
CA VAL A 259 13.48 7.84 11.33
C VAL A 259 12.41 7.36 12.32
N PRO A 260 11.60 8.26 12.94
CA PRO A 260 10.47 7.84 13.76
C PRO A 260 9.56 6.89 12.98
N LEU A 261 9.09 5.82 13.63
CA LEU A 261 8.35 4.75 12.96
C LEU A 261 7.17 5.26 12.11
N ILE A 262 6.35 6.16 12.64
CA ILE A 262 5.19 6.72 11.90
C ILE A 262 5.66 7.51 10.66
N ASP A 263 6.73 8.28 10.77
CA ASP A 263 7.30 9.04 9.65
C ASP A 263 7.82 8.10 8.55
N TYR A 264 8.41 6.96 8.96
CA TYR A 264 8.86 5.94 8.01
C TYR A 264 7.71 5.22 7.34
N LEU A 265 6.72 4.76 8.10
CA LEU A 265 5.57 4.03 7.56
C LEU A 265 4.80 4.85 6.51
N PHE A 266 4.71 6.16 6.70
CA PHE A 266 4.01 7.06 5.77
C PHE A 266 4.97 8.02 5.03
N ARG A 267 6.22 7.59 4.80
CA ARG A 267 7.29 8.40 4.20
C ARG A 267 6.95 8.97 2.82
N TYR A 268 6.13 8.27 2.04
CA TYR A 268 5.69 8.71 0.72
C TYR A 268 4.38 9.52 0.72
N ASN A 269 3.79 9.78 1.90
CA ASN A 269 2.55 10.57 1.98
C ASN A 269 2.72 11.98 1.40
N ARG A 270 3.90 12.59 1.56
CA ARG A 270 4.21 13.91 0.98
C ARG A 270 4.86 13.72 -0.39
N GLY A 271 4.19 14.27 -1.42
CA GLY A 271 4.62 14.16 -2.80
C GLY A 271 4.17 12.88 -3.51
N ALA A 272 3.52 11.93 -2.81
CA ALA A 272 3.04 10.67 -3.39
C ALA A 272 4.13 10.00 -4.26
N PHE A 273 5.22 9.56 -3.66
CA PHE A 273 6.48 9.25 -4.32
C PHE A 273 7.02 10.50 -5.05
N TRP A 274 7.06 10.50 -6.36
CA TRP A 274 7.46 11.63 -7.24
C TRP A 274 6.28 12.32 -7.92
N THR A 275 5.06 11.79 -7.79
CA THR A 275 3.86 12.30 -8.48
C THR A 275 3.61 13.78 -8.20
N GLY A 276 3.88 14.24 -6.97
CA GLY A 276 3.76 15.65 -6.59
C GLY A 276 4.70 16.59 -7.34
N GLU A 277 5.76 16.10 -7.98
CA GLU A 277 6.64 16.94 -8.80
C GLU A 277 5.93 17.55 -10.02
N PHE A 278 4.95 16.83 -10.57
CA PHE A 278 4.19 17.29 -11.73
C PHE A 278 3.24 18.47 -11.44
N VAL A 279 2.95 18.74 -10.17
CA VAL A 279 2.16 19.91 -9.76
C VAL A 279 2.89 21.22 -10.07
N PHE A 280 4.22 21.24 -9.97
CA PHE A 280 4.99 22.46 -10.15
C PHE A 280 4.98 22.98 -11.60
N PRO A 281 5.27 22.17 -12.64
CA PRO A 281 5.09 22.57 -14.03
C PRO A 281 3.65 22.95 -14.36
N PHE A 282 2.66 22.23 -13.83
CA PHE A 282 1.25 22.55 -14.02
C PHE A 282 0.91 23.96 -13.50
N LEU A 283 1.42 24.33 -12.32
CA LEU A 283 1.26 25.66 -11.73
C LEU A 283 2.22 26.71 -12.32
N LYS A 284 3.14 26.32 -13.22
CA LYS A 284 4.19 27.17 -13.80
C LYS A 284 5.10 27.82 -12.73
N ILE A 285 5.42 27.08 -11.68
CA ILE A 285 6.32 27.51 -10.60
C ILE A 285 7.51 26.55 -10.48
N PRO A 286 8.68 27.00 -9.99
CA PRO A 286 9.82 26.12 -9.82
C PRO A 286 9.60 25.11 -8.68
N ASN A 287 10.09 23.85 -8.86
CA ASN A 287 10.15 22.88 -7.79
C ASN A 287 11.41 23.12 -6.94
N ASN A 288 11.26 23.76 -5.79
CA ASN A 288 12.34 24.03 -4.84
C ASN A 288 11.83 24.00 -3.38
N LYS A 289 12.74 24.14 -2.41
CA LYS A 289 12.40 24.04 -0.99
C LYS A 289 11.33 25.07 -0.55
N ILE A 290 11.33 26.27 -1.12
CA ILE A 290 10.39 27.35 -0.75
C ILE A 290 9.00 27.01 -1.27
N THR A 291 8.87 26.68 -2.55
CA THR A 291 7.57 26.35 -3.15
C THR A 291 6.99 25.05 -2.56
N ARG A 292 7.81 24.04 -2.27
CA ARG A 292 7.37 22.84 -1.53
C ARG A 292 6.88 23.16 -0.13
N TYR A 293 7.55 24.05 0.59
CA TYR A 293 7.12 24.50 1.91
C TYR A 293 5.75 25.20 1.85
N LEU A 294 5.57 26.14 0.94
CA LEU A 294 4.32 26.89 0.76
C LEU A 294 3.15 25.97 0.33
N LEU A 295 3.41 25.03 -0.56
CA LEU A 295 2.40 24.10 -1.06
C LEU A 295 2.19 22.87 -0.15
N ASN A 296 2.96 22.72 0.94
CA ASN A 296 2.89 21.55 1.81
C ASN A 296 1.48 21.12 2.24
N PRO A 297 0.53 22.02 2.56
CA PRO A 297 -0.84 21.62 2.94
C PRO A 297 -1.58 20.80 1.85
N PHE A 298 -1.16 20.96 0.59
CA PHE A 298 -1.78 20.32 -0.59
C PHE A 298 -0.98 19.11 -1.09
N MET A 299 0.22 18.88 -0.58
CA MET A 299 1.17 17.87 -1.07
C MET A 299 1.06 16.52 -0.34
N ASN A 300 0.09 16.31 0.55
CA ASN A 300 -0.22 15.00 1.07
C ASN A 300 -1.13 14.22 0.10
N THR A 301 -1.03 12.90 0.12
CA THR A 301 -1.71 12.03 -0.84
C THR A 301 -3.21 12.26 -0.91
N ARG A 302 -3.92 12.43 0.21
CA ARG A 302 -5.37 12.69 0.19
C ARG A 302 -5.70 13.95 -0.63
N LYS A 303 -4.96 15.03 -0.44
CA LYS A 303 -5.19 16.30 -1.17
C LYS A 303 -4.71 16.24 -2.61
N LEU A 304 -3.62 15.54 -2.89
CA LEU A 304 -3.16 15.33 -4.26
C LEU A 304 -4.19 14.54 -5.07
N PHE A 305 -4.73 13.46 -4.53
CA PHE A 305 -5.78 12.69 -5.20
C PHE A 305 -7.09 13.48 -5.35
N ASP A 306 -7.51 14.23 -4.32
CA ASP A 306 -8.66 15.16 -4.43
C ASP A 306 -8.43 16.16 -5.58
N GLY A 307 -7.23 16.73 -5.69
CA GLY A 307 -6.84 17.65 -6.75
C GLY A 307 -6.87 17.00 -8.14
N LEU A 308 -6.29 15.81 -8.29
CA LEU A 308 -6.30 15.04 -9.55
C LEU A 308 -7.74 14.77 -10.04
N HIS A 309 -8.63 14.41 -9.13
CA HIS A 309 -10.05 14.22 -9.44
C HIS A 309 -10.74 15.53 -9.85
N ALA A 310 -10.47 16.64 -9.15
CA ALA A 310 -11.10 17.93 -9.42
C ALA A 310 -10.73 18.48 -10.81
N VAL A 311 -9.51 18.24 -11.28
CA VAL A 311 -9.03 18.73 -12.60
C VAL A 311 -9.12 17.67 -13.71
N ASN A 312 -9.69 16.50 -13.40
CA ASN A 312 -9.86 15.37 -14.35
C ASN A 312 -8.54 14.89 -15.00
N MET A 313 -7.41 15.11 -14.38
CA MET A 313 -6.08 14.72 -14.89
C MET A 313 -5.79 13.23 -14.77
N GLY A 314 -6.60 12.48 -14.03
CA GLY A 314 -6.40 11.02 -13.86
C GLY A 314 -6.48 10.21 -15.17
N GLN A 315 -6.94 10.81 -16.26
CA GLN A 315 -6.98 10.18 -17.59
C GLN A 315 -5.64 10.25 -18.35
N ASP A 316 -4.80 11.23 -18.00
CA ASP A 316 -3.53 11.51 -18.70
C ASP A 316 -2.34 10.82 -18.00
N TRP A 317 -2.61 10.11 -16.92
CA TRP A 317 -1.59 9.49 -16.09
C TRP A 317 -1.74 7.97 -16.07
N LEU A 318 -0.63 7.28 -16.28
CA LEU A 318 -0.49 5.87 -16.02
C LEU A 318 0.32 5.69 -14.74
N ILE A 319 -0.32 5.17 -13.69
CA ILE A 319 0.34 4.69 -12.48
C ILE A 319 0.09 3.19 -12.48
N GLN A 320 1.15 2.42 -12.59
CA GLN A 320 1.03 0.98 -12.74
C GLN A 320 2.15 0.24 -12.03
N ASP A 321 1.76 -0.78 -11.29
CA ASP A 321 2.66 -1.76 -10.69
C ASP A 321 2.69 -3.01 -11.56
N PHE A 322 3.90 -3.53 -11.83
CA PHE A 322 4.14 -4.77 -12.57
C PHE A 322 4.78 -5.78 -11.64
N TYR A 323 4.05 -6.83 -11.35
CA TYR A 323 4.46 -7.90 -10.46
C TYR A 323 5.18 -9.00 -11.25
N LEU A 324 6.51 -9.00 -11.20
CA LEU A 324 7.35 -9.80 -12.09
C LEU A 324 8.12 -10.90 -11.35
N PRO A 325 8.25 -12.09 -11.95
CA PRO A 325 9.24 -13.07 -11.51
C PRO A 325 10.65 -12.48 -11.58
N TRP A 326 11.50 -12.86 -10.62
CA TRP A 326 12.83 -12.29 -10.48
C TRP A 326 13.65 -12.33 -11.78
N ASP A 327 13.63 -13.46 -12.48
CA ASP A 327 14.38 -13.70 -13.72
C ASP A 327 13.93 -12.83 -14.91
N LYS A 328 12.78 -12.17 -14.82
CA LYS A 328 12.20 -11.32 -15.87
C LYS A 328 12.45 -9.83 -15.64
N VAL A 329 12.82 -9.43 -14.44
CA VAL A 329 12.90 -8.00 -14.07
C VAL A 329 13.93 -7.25 -14.90
N ALA A 330 15.17 -7.78 -15.04
CA ALA A 330 16.22 -7.11 -15.79
C ALA A 330 15.84 -6.92 -17.27
N SER A 331 15.23 -7.94 -17.89
CA SER A 331 14.78 -7.82 -19.30
C SER A 331 13.60 -6.85 -19.45
N PHE A 332 12.70 -6.78 -18.46
CA PHE A 332 11.61 -5.81 -18.43
C PHE A 332 12.13 -4.37 -18.30
N LEU A 333 13.07 -4.12 -17.39
CA LEU A 333 13.67 -2.79 -17.20
C LEU A 333 14.40 -2.34 -18.45
N LYS A 334 15.19 -3.22 -19.08
CA LYS A 334 15.84 -2.93 -20.35
C LYS A 334 14.85 -2.59 -21.46
N TYR A 335 13.79 -3.37 -21.59
CA TYR A 335 12.72 -3.10 -22.56
C TYR A 335 12.03 -1.77 -22.29
N SER A 336 11.74 -1.44 -21.02
CA SER A 336 11.13 -0.18 -20.63
C SER A 336 12.05 1.02 -20.92
N GLU A 337 13.37 0.87 -20.69
CA GLU A 337 14.37 1.89 -21.05
C GLU A 337 14.40 2.16 -22.54
N GLU A 338 14.48 1.11 -23.35
CA GLU A 338 14.60 1.22 -24.81
C GLU A 338 13.33 1.81 -25.49
N LEU A 339 12.13 1.47 -25.00
CA LEU A 339 10.88 1.84 -25.67
C LEU A 339 10.17 3.05 -25.07
N VAL A 340 10.23 3.20 -23.77
CA VAL A 340 9.40 4.18 -23.04
C VAL A 340 10.27 5.24 -22.37
N ASN A 341 11.42 4.84 -21.84
CA ASN A 341 12.39 5.70 -21.15
C ASN A 341 11.75 6.57 -20.04
N ILE A 342 10.88 5.95 -19.21
CA ILE A 342 10.20 6.62 -18.09
C ILE A 342 10.95 6.34 -16.80
N TRP A 343 11.24 7.39 -16.06
CA TRP A 343 11.91 7.42 -14.77
C TRP A 343 11.23 8.40 -13.82
N PRO A 344 11.32 8.20 -12.52
CA PRO A 344 11.97 7.09 -11.81
C PRO A 344 11.12 5.82 -11.79
N ILE A 345 11.73 4.70 -11.37
CA ILE A 345 11.07 3.40 -11.18
C ILE A 345 11.29 2.95 -9.74
N TRP A 346 10.21 2.50 -9.08
CA TRP A 346 10.28 1.86 -7.77
C TRP A 346 10.45 0.35 -7.91
N LEU A 347 11.30 -0.25 -7.08
CA LEU A 347 11.51 -1.68 -6.99
C LEU A 347 11.18 -2.16 -5.58
N CYS A 348 10.20 -3.03 -5.46
CA CYS A 348 9.81 -3.62 -4.19
C CYS A 348 9.85 -5.15 -4.27
N PRO A 349 10.81 -5.82 -3.61
CA PRO A 349 10.83 -7.28 -3.59
C PRO A 349 9.68 -7.82 -2.72
N VAL A 350 9.03 -8.85 -3.21
CA VAL A 350 7.86 -9.45 -2.58
C VAL A 350 8.00 -10.95 -2.49
N ARG A 351 7.78 -11.48 -1.30
CA ARG A 351 7.75 -12.91 -1.07
C ARG A 351 6.49 -13.51 -1.69
N PRO A 352 6.59 -14.56 -2.49
CA PRO A 352 5.41 -15.23 -3.03
C PRO A 352 4.58 -15.85 -1.92
N THR A 353 3.26 -15.86 -2.08
CA THR A 353 2.34 -16.50 -1.15
C THR A 353 2.45 -18.02 -1.28
N LYS A 354 3.08 -18.69 -0.32
CA LYS A 354 3.35 -20.14 -0.35
C LYS A 354 2.10 -21.01 -0.29
N GLU A 355 1.02 -20.49 0.26
CA GLU A 355 -0.23 -21.22 0.51
C GLU A 355 -1.32 -20.83 -0.48
N SER A 356 -0.98 -20.08 -1.54
CA SER A 356 -1.99 -19.62 -2.49
C SER A 356 -2.58 -20.78 -3.29
N GLN A 357 -3.90 -20.78 -3.39
CA GLN A 357 -4.63 -21.64 -4.30
C GLN A 357 -4.56 -21.06 -5.72
N LYS A 358 -4.78 -21.90 -6.74
CA LYS A 358 -4.77 -21.46 -8.17
C LYS A 358 -5.70 -20.29 -8.49
N LEU A 359 -6.62 -19.95 -7.60
CA LEU A 359 -7.52 -18.80 -7.74
C LEU A 359 -6.92 -17.47 -7.25
N SER A 360 -5.81 -17.51 -6.52
CA SER A 360 -5.11 -16.27 -6.14
C SER A 360 -4.48 -15.65 -7.38
N PRO A 361 -4.67 -14.33 -7.64
CA PRO A 361 -4.01 -13.64 -8.74
C PRO A 361 -2.48 -13.58 -8.56
N HIS A 362 -1.99 -13.92 -7.37
CA HIS A 362 -0.57 -13.93 -7.01
C HIS A 362 0.01 -15.34 -6.95
N PHE A 363 -0.75 -16.34 -7.43
CA PHE A 363 -0.24 -17.69 -7.49
C PHE A 363 0.88 -17.77 -8.53
N ILE A 364 2.07 -18.09 -8.06
CA ILE A 364 3.22 -18.46 -8.88
C ILE A 364 3.67 -19.83 -8.41
N ASP A 365 3.74 -20.78 -9.34
CA ASP A 365 4.25 -22.13 -9.07
C ASP A 365 5.80 -22.11 -8.96
N SER A 366 6.30 -21.19 -8.15
CA SER A 366 7.71 -20.99 -7.87
C SER A 366 7.89 -20.49 -6.44
N ASN A 367 9.00 -20.90 -5.83
CA ASN A 367 9.44 -20.34 -4.55
C ASN A 367 10.30 -19.07 -4.71
N ASP A 368 10.51 -18.62 -5.94
CA ASP A 368 11.37 -17.49 -6.25
C ASP A 368 10.70 -16.19 -5.82
N MET A 369 11.53 -15.24 -5.39
CA MET A 369 11.07 -13.90 -5.07
C MET A 369 10.48 -13.22 -6.32
N LEU A 370 9.51 -12.38 -6.08
CA LEU A 370 8.93 -11.48 -7.06
C LEU A 370 9.47 -10.08 -6.83
N ILE A 371 9.46 -9.27 -7.87
CA ILE A 371 9.69 -7.83 -7.76
C ILE A 371 8.45 -7.10 -8.28
N ASP A 372 7.95 -6.21 -7.48
CA ASP A 372 7.04 -5.18 -7.95
C ASP A 372 7.85 -4.03 -8.55
N VAL A 373 7.49 -3.66 -9.77
CA VAL A 373 8.09 -2.57 -10.55
C VAL A 373 7.03 -1.51 -10.73
N GLY A 374 7.11 -0.45 -9.91
CA GLY A 374 6.18 0.67 -9.93
C GLY A 374 6.64 1.80 -10.86
N VAL A 375 5.77 2.24 -11.79
CA VAL A 375 6.02 3.30 -12.78
C VAL A 375 4.94 4.38 -12.75
#